data_3fe6cfef42b483940ae90103a61f8e62
#
_entry.id   3fe6cfef42b483940ae90103a61f8e62
#
_cell.length_a   1.000
_cell.length_b   1.000
_cell.length_c   1.000
_cell.angle_alpha   90.00
_cell.angle_beta   90.00
_cell.angle_gamma   90.00
#
_symmetry.space_group_name_H-M   'P 1'
#
loop_
_entity.id
_entity.type
_entity.pdbx_description
1 polymer ?
#
loop_
_entity_poly.entity_id
_entity_poly.type
_entity_poly.pdbx_seq_one_letter_code
_entity_poly.pdbx_strand_id
1 'polypeptide(L)'
;PDYRPPQLKQALSGEVLGLLADIEHAIDSPLRQSRRGISAVVASYHAALSQAPNEAARAVREYASIVGATCQQSAGKAMSSLKELSDLDASEGIEFDTVVIDEAARANPLDLFVPMAMARRRIILVGDHRQLPHLVQRELEDELISRQSLTEAQAKAYEQSLFERLVKQLREQEKVDNIKRVVMLDTQYRMHPTLGDFISKQFYESEGLGLLHSGRPAQDFVHTIPGYQGKCAAWLDVPLQDGKEKFLKPGYERRAEAIAIA
;
A
#
# COMPACT_ATOMS: atom_id res chain seq x y z
N PRO A 1 32.20 1.81 10.10
CA PRO A 1 33.52 1.55 10.65
C PRO A 1 34.49 2.51 10.00
N ASP A 2 35.03 3.43 10.81
CA ASP A 2 36.06 4.38 10.38
C ASP A 2 37.34 3.63 10.04
N TYR A 3 37.60 3.45 8.76
CA TYR A 3 38.90 2.94 8.32
C TYR A 3 39.95 4.02 8.53
N ARG A 4 40.82 3.82 9.51
CA ARG A 4 42.05 4.60 9.66
C ARG A 4 43.18 3.87 8.94
N PRO A 5 43.77 4.46 7.89
CA PRO A 5 44.90 3.85 7.23
C PRO A 5 46.07 3.66 8.21
N PRO A 6 46.89 2.61 8.08
CA PRO A 6 48.03 2.38 8.94
C PRO A 6 48.99 3.57 8.87
N GLN A 7 49.45 4.04 10.02
CA GLN A 7 50.45 5.12 10.08
C GLN A 7 51.78 4.58 9.51
N LEU A 8 52.25 5.18 8.45
CA LEU A 8 53.56 4.90 7.91
C LEU A 8 54.64 5.40 8.90
N LYS A 9 55.49 4.49 9.35
CA LYS A 9 56.58 4.80 10.31
C LYS A 9 57.82 5.49 9.67
N GLN A 10 57.87 5.62 8.35
CA GLN A 10 58.95 6.30 7.62
C GLN A 10 58.32 7.38 6.72
N ALA A 11 58.96 8.56 6.71
CA ALA A 11 58.59 9.61 5.78
C ALA A 11 58.90 9.15 4.33
N LEU A 12 57.91 9.28 3.44
CA LEU A 12 58.10 9.02 2.04
C LEU A 12 59.07 10.06 1.43
N SER A 13 59.94 9.60 0.52
CA SER A 13 60.83 10.52 -0.20
C SER A 13 60.07 11.50 -1.04
N GLY A 14 60.61 12.69 -1.31
CA GLY A 14 59.93 13.71 -2.13
C GLY A 14 59.55 13.22 -3.53
N GLU A 15 60.36 12.31 -4.13
CA GLU A 15 60.05 11.69 -5.42
C GLU A 15 58.82 10.80 -5.35
N VAL A 16 58.64 10.02 -4.28
CA VAL A 16 57.47 9.15 -4.09
C VAL A 16 56.22 9.98 -3.84
N LEU A 17 56.35 11.06 -3.08
CA LEU A 17 55.24 12.01 -2.89
C LEU A 17 54.83 12.72 -4.17
N GLY A 18 55.78 13.12 -5.01
CA GLY A 18 55.53 13.64 -6.37
C GLY A 18 54.77 12.66 -7.24
N LEU A 19 55.23 11.42 -7.30
CA LEU A 19 54.62 10.36 -8.09
C LEU A 19 53.17 10.05 -7.61
N LEU A 20 52.95 10.04 -6.31
CA LEU A 20 51.59 9.85 -5.73
C LEU A 20 50.67 11.00 -6.10
N ALA A 21 51.15 12.26 -6.06
CA ALA A 21 50.39 13.42 -6.45
C ALA A 21 50.02 13.41 -7.95
N ASP A 22 50.96 12.96 -8.81
CA ASP A 22 50.72 12.81 -10.25
C ASP A 22 49.69 11.72 -10.55
N ILE A 23 49.74 10.60 -9.85
CA ILE A 23 48.76 9.52 -9.95
C ILE A 23 47.38 9.99 -9.49
N GLU A 24 47.35 10.67 -8.34
CA GLU A 24 46.09 11.20 -7.79
C GLU A 24 45.45 12.21 -8.75
N HIS A 25 46.28 13.10 -9.33
CA HIS A 25 45.80 14.07 -10.32
C HIS A 25 45.31 13.41 -11.62
N ALA A 26 46.01 12.36 -12.09
CA ALA A 26 45.65 11.63 -13.30
C ALA A 26 44.34 10.84 -13.15
N ILE A 27 44.06 10.32 -11.97
CA ILE A 27 42.82 9.59 -11.65
C ILE A 27 41.66 10.55 -11.33
N ASP A 28 41.89 11.56 -10.52
CA ASP A 28 40.84 12.45 -10.01
C ASP A 28 40.33 13.43 -11.06
N SER A 29 41.21 13.89 -11.97
CA SER A 29 40.85 14.88 -12.99
C SER A 29 39.73 14.38 -13.95
N PRO A 30 39.83 13.20 -14.57
CA PRO A 30 38.76 12.67 -15.43
C PRO A 30 37.48 12.34 -14.66
N LEU A 31 37.60 11.81 -13.42
CA LEU A 31 36.45 11.51 -12.57
C LEU A 31 35.69 12.77 -12.13
N ARG A 32 36.42 13.84 -11.76
CA ARG A 32 35.82 15.12 -11.39
C ARG A 32 35.16 15.78 -12.60
N GLN A 33 35.77 15.69 -13.78
CA GLN A 33 35.21 16.24 -15.01
C GLN A 33 33.94 15.48 -15.44
N SER A 34 33.93 14.16 -15.33
CA SER A 34 32.76 13.33 -15.58
C SER A 34 31.62 13.62 -14.58
N ARG A 35 31.94 13.70 -13.29
CA ARG A 35 30.96 14.06 -12.23
C ARG A 35 30.42 15.48 -12.41
N ARG A 36 31.26 16.43 -12.80
CA ARG A 36 30.81 17.81 -13.10
C ARG A 36 29.91 17.83 -14.30
N GLY A 37 30.20 17.06 -15.36
CA GLY A 37 29.33 16.93 -16.52
C GLY A 37 27.95 16.39 -16.17
N ILE A 38 27.88 15.27 -15.43
CA ILE A 38 26.62 14.66 -14.97
C ILE A 38 25.88 15.62 -14.05
N SER A 39 26.56 16.24 -13.07
CA SER A 39 25.96 17.19 -12.15
C SER A 39 25.41 18.42 -12.87
N ALA A 40 26.11 18.94 -13.90
CA ALA A 40 25.65 20.06 -14.69
C ALA A 40 24.41 19.70 -15.51
N VAL A 41 24.37 18.51 -16.11
CA VAL A 41 23.19 18.01 -16.85
C VAL A 41 22.01 17.85 -15.90
N VAL A 42 22.20 17.22 -14.74
CA VAL A 42 21.14 17.05 -13.74
C VAL A 42 20.64 18.40 -13.22
N ALA A 43 21.55 19.34 -12.94
CA ALA A 43 21.17 20.68 -12.48
C ALA A 43 20.42 21.46 -13.57
N SER A 44 20.84 21.38 -14.84
CA SER A 44 20.13 21.98 -15.97
C SER A 44 18.74 21.38 -16.15
N TYR A 45 18.62 20.05 -16.04
CA TYR A 45 17.34 19.35 -16.12
C TYR A 45 16.40 19.75 -14.98
N HIS A 46 16.93 19.77 -13.76
CA HIS A 46 16.18 20.24 -12.59
C HIS A 46 15.72 21.69 -12.72
N ALA A 47 16.57 22.57 -13.21
CA ALA A 47 16.23 23.97 -13.46
C ALA A 47 15.11 24.09 -14.51
N ALA A 48 15.19 23.34 -15.60
CA ALA A 48 14.16 23.32 -16.63
C ALA A 48 12.81 22.84 -16.10
N LEU A 49 12.79 21.74 -15.34
CA LEU A 49 11.58 21.25 -14.68
C LEU A 49 11.00 22.23 -13.67
N SER A 50 11.87 22.93 -12.92
CA SER A 50 11.45 23.94 -11.94
C SER A 50 10.90 25.21 -12.57
N GLN A 51 11.36 25.58 -13.78
CA GLN A 51 10.85 26.74 -14.52
C GLN A 51 9.51 26.46 -15.19
N ALA A 52 9.24 25.21 -15.58
CA ALA A 52 7.99 24.82 -16.25
C ALA A 52 7.32 23.61 -15.58
N PRO A 53 6.92 23.72 -14.29
CA PRO A 53 6.38 22.58 -13.54
C PRO A 53 5.08 22.03 -14.13
N ASN A 54 4.26 22.90 -14.73
CA ASN A 54 3.01 22.49 -15.35
C ASN A 54 3.25 21.69 -16.65
N GLU A 55 4.23 22.05 -17.45
CA GLU A 55 4.61 21.33 -18.66
C GLU A 55 5.24 19.98 -18.32
N ALA A 56 6.10 19.95 -17.30
CA ALA A 56 6.67 18.71 -16.79
C ALA A 56 5.59 17.76 -16.29
N ALA A 57 4.63 18.27 -15.50
CA ALA A 57 3.50 17.50 -15.02
C ALA A 57 2.60 17.01 -16.16
N ARG A 58 2.42 17.82 -17.21
CA ARG A 58 1.68 17.43 -18.41
C ARG A 58 2.38 16.29 -19.15
N ALA A 59 3.67 16.41 -19.40
CA ALA A 59 4.45 15.36 -20.05
C ALA A 59 4.41 14.03 -19.27
N VAL A 60 4.58 14.08 -17.95
CA VAL A 60 4.47 12.87 -17.11
C VAL A 60 3.09 12.21 -17.26
N ARG A 61 2.01 12.99 -17.27
CA ARG A 61 0.66 12.46 -17.44
C ARG A 61 0.43 11.86 -18.83
N GLU A 62 0.92 12.52 -19.87
CA GLU A 62 0.78 12.07 -21.26
C GLU A 62 1.49 10.72 -21.51
N TYR A 63 2.64 10.52 -20.89
CA TYR A 63 3.41 9.28 -21.03
C TYR A 63 3.15 8.24 -19.93
N ALA A 64 2.30 8.53 -18.93
CA ALA A 64 2.01 7.61 -17.85
C ALA A 64 1.15 6.43 -18.36
N SER A 65 1.70 5.22 -18.30
CA SER A 65 0.98 3.99 -18.61
C SER A 65 0.20 3.46 -17.40
N ILE A 66 0.53 3.90 -16.19
CA ILE A 66 -0.09 3.49 -14.94
C ILE A 66 -0.39 4.73 -14.12
N VAL A 67 -1.63 4.80 -13.61
CA VAL A 67 -2.08 5.90 -12.73
C VAL A 67 -2.56 5.30 -11.42
N GLY A 68 -2.06 5.81 -10.30
CA GLY A 68 -2.48 5.42 -8.95
C GLY A 68 -3.29 6.55 -8.29
N ALA A 69 -4.43 6.19 -7.70
CA ALA A 69 -5.28 7.12 -6.96
C ALA A 69 -6.10 6.37 -5.90
N THR A 70 -6.63 7.08 -4.90
CA THR A 70 -7.69 6.52 -4.06
C THR A 70 -9.02 6.50 -4.83
N CYS A 71 -10.00 5.70 -4.39
CA CYS A 71 -11.31 5.67 -5.03
C CYS A 71 -11.92 7.07 -5.13
N GLN A 72 -11.85 7.88 -4.07
CA GLN A 72 -12.38 9.25 -4.07
C GLN A 72 -11.58 10.18 -5.00
N GLN A 73 -10.25 10.05 -5.05
CA GLN A 73 -9.41 10.84 -5.94
C GLN A 73 -9.65 10.50 -7.42
N SER A 74 -10.11 9.30 -7.72
CA SER A 74 -10.45 8.90 -9.09
C SER A 74 -11.60 9.74 -9.68
N ALA A 75 -12.47 10.31 -8.83
CA ALA A 75 -13.50 11.28 -9.23
C ALA A 75 -13.02 12.75 -9.16
N GLY A 76 -11.79 13.00 -8.70
CA GLY A 76 -11.29 14.33 -8.39
C GLY A 76 -10.78 15.12 -9.60
N LYS A 77 -10.56 16.43 -9.39
CA LYS A 77 -10.05 17.36 -10.42
C LYS A 77 -8.72 16.90 -11.06
N ALA A 78 -7.83 16.26 -10.28
CA ALA A 78 -6.58 15.73 -10.80
C ALA A 78 -6.80 14.64 -11.85
N MET A 79 -7.81 13.79 -11.67
CA MET A 79 -8.21 12.81 -12.67
C MET A 79 -8.89 13.48 -13.87
N SER A 80 -9.73 14.50 -13.65
CA SER A 80 -10.34 15.29 -14.74
C SER A 80 -9.30 15.99 -15.62
N SER A 81 -8.17 16.42 -15.05
CA SER A 81 -7.08 17.03 -15.83
C SER A 81 -6.32 16.02 -16.72
N LEU A 82 -6.45 14.71 -16.47
CA LEU A 82 -6.00 13.69 -17.41
C LEU A 82 -6.92 13.59 -18.63
N LYS A 83 -8.21 13.91 -18.50
CA LYS A 83 -9.17 13.98 -19.60
C LYS A 83 -8.84 15.05 -20.62
N GLU A 84 -8.40 16.22 -20.16
CA GLU A 84 -8.06 17.36 -21.01
C GLU A 84 -6.82 17.10 -21.88
N LEU A 85 -6.02 16.08 -21.55
CA LEU A 85 -4.82 15.70 -22.29
C LEU A 85 -5.06 14.61 -23.34
N SER A 86 -6.15 13.86 -23.21
CA SER A 86 -6.60 12.95 -24.27
C SER A 86 -7.44 13.76 -25.26
N ASP A 87 -7.14 13.69 -26.56
CA ASP A 87 -7.95 14.28 -27.64
C ASP A 87 -9.36 13.62 -27.76
N LEU A 88 -9.81 12.96 -26.71
CA LEU A 88 -11.12 12.36 -26.62
C LEU A 88 -12.16 13.45 -26.38
N ASP A 89 -13.26 13.39 -27.14
CA ASP A 89 -14.41 14.28 -26.94
C ASP A 89 -14.79 14.36 -25.47
N ALA A 90 -15.02 15.56 -24.97
CA ALA A 90 -15.32 15.85 -23.57
C ALA A 90 -16.53 15.08 -23.01
N SER A 91 -17.27 14.39 -23.85
CA SER A 91 -18.38 13.49 -23.50
C SER A 91 -17.96 12.07 -23.13
N GLU A 92 -16.75 11.63 -23.52
CA GLU A 92 -16.22 10.32 -23.18
C GLU A 92 -15.39 10.44 -21.88
N GLY A 93 -15.73 9.63 -20.89
CA GLY A 93 -14.97 9.56 -19.61
C GLY A 93 -13.54 9.07 -19.84
N ILE A 94 -12.65 9.26 -18.85
CA ILE A 94 -11.33 8.56 -18.88
C ILE A 94 -11.60 7.07 -18.84
N GLU A 95 -11.04 6.37 -19.82
CA GLU A 95 -11.09 4.92 -19.88
C GLU A 95 -9.69 4.33 -19.76
N PHE A 96 -9.52 3.43 -18.81
CA PHE A 96 -8.34 2.60 -18.67
C PHE A 96 -8.64 1.21 -19.23
N ASP A 97 -7.72 0.58 -19.93
CA ASP A 97 -7.89 -0.80 -20.38
C ASP A 97 -8.19 -1.74 -19.20
N THR A 98 -7.52 -1.53 -18.08
CA THR A 98 -7.67 -2.32 -16.87
C THR A 98 -7.66 -1.42 -15.64
N VAL A 99 -8.62 -1.61 -14.75
CA VAL A 99 -8.66 -0.99 -13.44
C VAL A 99 -8.44 -2.07 -12.39
N VAL A 100 -7.48 -1.84 -11.50
CA VAL A 100 -7.17 -2.70 -10.35
C VAL A 100 -7.55 -1.95 -9.09
N ILE A 101 -8.40 -2.53 -8.26
CA ILE A 101 -8.83 -1.93 -6.98
C ILE A 101 -8.37 -2.84 -5.86
N ASP A 102 -7.43 -2.35 -5.06
CA ASP A 102 -6.95 -3.04 -3.86
C ASP A 102 -7.83 -2.68 -2.65
N GLU A 103 -7.86 -3.57 -1.64
CA GLU A 103 -8.70 -3.44 -0.45
C GLU A 103 -10.21 -3.27 -0.77
N ALA A 104 -10.66 -3.86 -1.88
CA ALA A 104 -12.02 -3.68 -2.40
C ALA A 104 -13.12 -4.16 -1.42
N ALA A 105 -12.82 -5.09 -0.52
CA ALA A 105 -13.77 -5.58 0.47
C ALA A 105 -14.10 -4.55 1.56
N ARG A 106 -13.22 -3.57 1.78
CA ARG A 106 -13.35 -2.51 2.79
C ARG A 106 -13.90 -1.19 2.24
N ALA A 107 -13.94 -1.05 0.93
CA ALA A 107 -14.44 0.15 0.29
C ALA A 107 -15.98 0.19 0.30
N ASN A 108 -16.55 1.38 0.47
CA ASN A 108 -17.97 1.58 0.31
C ASN A 108 -18.37 1.23 -1.14
N PRO A 109 -19.49 0.55 -1.37
CA PRO A 109 -19.96 0.21 -2.71
C PRO A 109 -20.00 1.39 -3.69
N LEU A 110 -20.44 2.55 -3.25
CA LEU A 110 -20.50 3.76 -4.10
C LEU A 110 -19.10 4.24 -4.50
N ASP A 111 -18.14 4.18 -3.58
CA ASP A 111 -16.74 4.54 -3.88
C ASP A 111 -16.09 3.57 -4.89
N LEU A 112 -16.51 2.30 -4.89
CA LEU A 112 -16.01 1.31 -5.85
C LEU A 112 -16.55 1.56 -7.26
N PHE A 113 -17.80 1.98 -7.41
CA PHE A 113 -18.40 2.22 -8.74
C PHE A 113 -17.65 3.29 -9.52
N VAL A 114 -17.07 4.29 -8.84
CA VAL A 114 -16.34 5.36 -9.52
C VAL A 114 -15.16 4.85 -10.34
N PRO A 115 -14.14 4.18 -9.74
CA PRO A 115 -13.04 3.62 -10.52
C PRO A 115 -13.46 2.48 -11.43
N MET A 116 -14.46 1.66 -11.04
CA MET A 116 -14.95 0.57 -11.89
C MET A 116 -15.52 1.10 -13.21
N ALA A 117 -16.22 2.24 -13.19
CA ALA A 117 -16.77 2.87 -14.38
C ALA A 117 -15.70 3.40 -15.36
N MET A 118 -14.44 3.49 -14.93
CA MET A 118 -13.33 3.90 -15.77
C MET A 118 -12.69 2.73 -16.54
N ALA A 119 -13.12 1.50 -16.29
CA ALA A 119 -12.56 0.32 -16.94
C ALA A 119 -13.20 0.07 -18.28
N ARG A 120 -12.41 0.12 -19.34
CA ARG A 120 -12.86 -0.20 -20.71
C ARG A 120 -13.02 -1.70 -20.95
N ARG A 121 -12.10 -2.50 -20.43
CA ARG A 121 -12.02 -3.94 -20.76
C ARG A 121 -12.03 -4.85 -19.54
N ARG A 122 -11.39 -4.45 -18.45
CA ARG A 122 -11.12 -5.36 -17.35
C ARG A 122 -11.14 -4.66 -16.00
N ILE A 123 -11.84 -5.26 -15.06
CA ILE A 123 -11.85 -4.85 -13.65
C ILE A 123 -11.25 -6.01 -12.84
N ILE A 124 -10.27 -5.71 -12.01
CA ILE A 124 -9.64 -6.64 -11.08
C ILE A 124 -9.86 -6.10 -9.68
N LEU A 125 -10.61 -6.83 -8.88
CA LEU A 125 -10.84 -6.49 -7.47
C LEU A 125 -9.95 -7.39 -6.61
N VAL A 126 -9.14 -6.77 -5.77
CA VAL A 126 -8.31 -7.45 -4.77
C VAL A 126 -8.84 -7.09 -3.39
N GLY A 127 -9.07 -8.06 -2.53
CA GLY A 127 -9.62 -7.79 -1.20
C GLY A 127 -9.86 -9.05 -0.40
N ASP A 128 -10.20 -8.84 0.86
CA ASP A 128 -10.47 -9.91 1.80
C ASP A 128 -11.75 -9.61 2.58
N HIS A 129 -12.82 -10.29 2.23
CA HIS A 129 -14.13 -10.12 2.87
C HIS A 129 -14.24 -10.80 4.25
N ARG A 130 -13.18 -11.45 4.72
CA ARG A 130 -13.07 -12.00 6.07
C ARG A 130 -12.42 -11.03 7.05
N GLN A 131 -11.84 -9.96 6.55
CA GLN A 131 -11.38 -8.84 7.38
C GLN A 131 -12.56 -7.92 7.72
N LEU A 132 -12.27 -6.84 8.47
CA LEU A 132 -13.31 -5.90 8.87
C LEU A 132 -14.03 -5.34 7.65
N PRO A 133 -15.37 -5.34 7.65
CA PRO A 133 -16.15 -4.76 6.57
C PRO A 133 -15.96 -3.24 6.50
N HIS A 134 -16.48 -2.62 5.44
CA HIS A 134 -16.55 -1.17 5.36
C HIS A 134 -17.39 -0.60 6.53
N LEU A 135 -17.01 0.60 6.97
CA LEU A 135 -17.78 1.29 8.01
C LEU A 135 -19.07 1.83 7.39
N VAL A 136 -20.18 1.27 7.79
CA VAL A 136 -21.50 1.81 7.45
C VAL A 136 -21.78 2.97 8.40
N GLN A 137 -22.10 4.13 7.86
CA GLN A 137 -22.60 5.25 8.66
C GLN A 137 -24.07 4.96 9.00
N ARG A 138 -24.30 4.36 10.17
CA ARG A 138 -25.66 3.99 10.65
C ARG A 138 -26.64 5.14 10.59
N GLU A 139 -26.18 6.35 10.87
CA GLU A 139 -27.00 7.57 10.81
C GLU A 139 -27.56 7.83 9.40
N LEU A 140 -26.76 7.55 8.38
CA LEU A 140 -27.16 7.72 6.97
C LEU A 140 -28.12 6.60 6.54
N GLU A 141 -27.93 5.41 7.05
CA GLU A 141 -28.79 4.25 6.82
C GLU A 141 -30.16 4.45 7.44
N ASP A 142 -30.22 4.85 8.71
CA ASP A 142 -31.46 5.19 9.42
C ASP A 142 -32.21 6.33 8.72
N GLU A 143 -31.50 7.32 8.19
CA GLU A 143 -32.08 8.43 7.43
C GLU A 143 -32.66 7.96 6.08
N LEU A 144 -31.98 7.07 5.36
CA LEU A 144 -32.45 6.51 4.10
C LEU A 144 -33.67 5.59 4.29
N ILE A 145 -33.68 4.79 5.36
CA ILE A 145 -34.81 3.96 5.74
C ILE A 145 -36.00 4.82 6.17
N SER A 146 -35.76 5.84 7.02
CA SER A 146 -36.82 6.72 7.54
C SER A 146 -37.51 7.56 6.46
N ARG A 147 -36.76 7.92 5.41
CA ARG A 147 -37.30 8.60 4.22
C ARG A 147 -38.03 7.66 3.25
N GLN A 148 -38.23 6.40 3.58
CA GLN A 148 -38.80 5.35 2.70
C GLN A 148 -38.08 5.22 1.33
N SER A 149 -36.85 5.67 1.25
CA SER A 149 -36.04 5.61 0.03
C SER A 149 -35.51 4.20 -0.26
N LEU A 150 -35.42 3.35 0.79
CA LEU A 150 -34.94 1.99 0.70
C LEU A 150 -35.88 1.04 1.45
N THR A 151 -36.08 -0.15 0.88
CA THR A 151 -36.69 -1.27 1.60
C THR A 151 -35.66 -1.91 2.56
N GLU A 152 -36.09 -2.62 3.61
CA GLU A 152 -35.20 -3.35 4.52
C GLU A 152 -34.25 -4.31 3.77
N ALA A 153 -34.74 -4.96 2.71
CA ALA A 153 -33.93 -5.83 1.87
C ALA A 153 -32.82 -5.07 1.13
N GLN A 154 -33.10 -3.84 0.69
CA GLN A 154 -32.13 -2.96 0.03
C GLN A 154 -31.11 -2.41 1.04
N ALA A 155 -31.53 -2.03 2.25
CA ALA A 155 -30.65 -1.61 3.32
C ALA A 155 -29.69 -2.74 3.70
N LYS A 156 -30.19 -3.95 3.91
CA LYS A 156 -29.36 -5.12 4.19
C LYS A 156 -28.40 -5.46 3.04
N ALA A 157 -28.80 -5.23 1.79
CA ALA A 157 -27.90 -5.40 0.63
C ALA A 157 -26.80 -4.31 0.58
N TYR A 158 -27.05 -3.14 1.17
CA TYR A 158 -26.08 -2.07 1.29
C TYR A 158 -25.04 -2.33 2.39
N GLU A 159 -25.45 -2.99 3.49
CA GLU A 159 -24.54 -3.43 4.54
C GLU A 159 -23.53 -4.48 4.04
N GLN A 160 -23.92 -5.32 3.08
CA GLN A 160 -23.03 -6.32 2.53
C GLN A 160 -21.97 -5.69 1.60
N SER A 161 -20.72 -6.11 1.76
CA SER A 161 -19.64 -5.72 0.86
C SER A 161 -19.99 -6.10 -0.59
N LEU A 162 -19.92 -5.13 -1.50
CA LEU A 162 -20.07 -5.37 -2.94
C LEU A 162 -19.09 -6.45 -3.43
N PHE A 163 -17.85 -6.43 -2.89
CA PHE A 163 -16.83 -7.41 -3.19
C PHE A 163 -17.28 -8.84 -2.84
N GLU A 164 -17.82 -9.06 -1.65
CA GLU A 164 -18.30 -10.38 -1.23
C GLU A 164 -19.46 -10.88 -2.12
N ARG A 165 -20.38 -9.98 -2.45
CA ARG A 165 -21.49 -10.30 -3.37
C ARG A 165 -20.99 -10.73 -4.75
N LEU A 166 -20.03 -9.98 -5.30
CA LEU A 166 -19.42 -10.29 -6.60
C LEU A 166 -18.66 -11.60 -6.55
N VAL A 167 -17.89 -11.88 -5.48
CA VAL A 167 -17.21 -13.17 -5.32
C VAL A 167 -18.20 -14.32 -5.33
N LYS A 168 -19.32 -14.24 -4.60
CA LYS A 168 -20.36 -15.27 -4.60
C LYS A 168 -20.97 -15.47 -5.97
N GLN A 169 -21.36 -14.37 -6.62
CA GLN A 169 -21.98 -14.40 -7.94
C GLN A 169 -21.04 -14.98 -9.01
N LEU A 170 -19.77 -14.56 -9.02
CA LEU A 170 -18.79 -15.05 -9.98
C LEU A 170 -18.47 -16.53 -9.78
N ARG A 171 -18.41 -17.00 -8.53
CA ARG A 171 -18.25 -18.43 -8.23
C ARG A 171 -19.43 -19.27 -8.74
N GLU A 172 -20.66 -18.79 -8.63
CA GLU A 172 -21.81 -19.48 -9.22
C GLU A 172 -21.74 -19.51 -10.74
N GLN A 173 -21.32 -18.43 -11.38
CA GLN A 173 -21.10 -18.41 -12.83
C GLN A 173 -19.99 -19.38 -13.28
N GLU A 174 -18.89 -19.48 -12.52
CA GLU A 174 -17.82 -20.44 -12.78
C GLU A 174 -18.33 -21.90 -12.85
N LYS A 175 -19.32 -22.25 -12.04
CA LYS A 175 -19.94 -23.59 -12.06
C LYS A 175 -20.74 -23.86 -13.37
N VAL A 176 -21.24 -22.80 -14.00
CA VAL A 176 -22.06 -22.91 -15.22
C VAL A 176 -21.18 -22.94 -16.47
N ASP A 177 -20.21 -22.04 -16.59
CA ASP A 177 -19.42 -21.85 -17.81
C ASP A 177 -17.97 -22.36 -17.71
N ASN A 178 -17.56 -22.84 -16.53
CA ASN A 178 -16.22 -23.36 -16.23
C ASN A 178 -15.09 -22.35 -16.51
N ILE A 179 -15.39 -21.03 -16.45
CA ILE A 179 -14.41 -19.96 -16.63
C ILE A 179 -14.01 -19.43 -15.25
N LYS A 180 -12.75 -19.65 -14.85
CA LYS A 180 -12.23 -19.21 -13.55
C LYS A 180 -12.10 -17.68 -13.49
N ARG A 181 -12.85 -17.06 -12.56
CA ARG A 181 -12.87 -15.60 -12.32
C ARG A 181 -12.43 -15.21 -10.92
N VAL A 182 -12.52 -16.14 -9.96
CA VAL A 182 -12.16 -15.91 -8.56
C VAL A 182 -10.93 -16.73 -8.22
N VAL A 183 -9.88 -16.07 -7.76
CA VAL A 183 -8.62 -16.70 -7.36
C VAL A 183 -8.33 -16.31 -5.92
N MET A 184 -8.05 -17.29 -5.07
CA MET A 184 -7.57 -17.06 -3.73
C MET A 184 -6.05 -16.89 -3.75
N LEU A 185 -5.55 -15.84 -3.09
CA LEU A 185 -4.13 -15.69 -2.75
C LEU A 185 -3.90 -16.46 -1.45
N ASP A 186 -3.46 -17.69 -1.57
CA ASP A 186 -3.41 -18.67 -0.48
C ASP A 186 -2.11 -18.66 0.32
N THR A 187 -1.17 -17.79 -0.02
CA THR A 187 0.14 -17.73 0.65
C THR A 187 0.36 -16.36 1.29
N GLN A 188 0.51 -16.35 2.61
CA GLN A 188 0.82 -15.17 3.39
C GLN A 188 2.32 -15.08 3.73
N TYR A 189 2.86 -13.84 3.76
CA TYR A 189 4.27 -13.54 4.07
C TYR A 189 4.41 -12.59 5.27
N ARG A 190 3.30 -12.23 5.92
CA ARG A 190 3.23 -11.22 6.97
C ARG A 190 3.46 -11.78 8.37
N MET A 191 2.80 -12.90 8.68
CA MET A 191 2.71 -13.43 10.04
C MET A 191 3.64 -14.63 10.26
N HIS A 192 4.03 -14.83 11.52
CA HIS A 192 4.63 -16.08 11.97
C HIS A 192 3.74 -17.28 11.58
N PRO A 193 4.29 -18.43 11.14
CA PRO A 193 3.49 -19.59 10.70
C PRO A 193 2.42 -20.00 11.70
N THR A 194 2.72 -20.07 12.99
CA THR A 194 1.73 -20.43 14.03
C THR A 194 0.52 -19.47 14.06
N LEU A 195 0.73 -18.17 13.84
CA LEU A 195 -0.38 -17.21 13.74
C LEU A 195 -1.11 -17.38 12.41
N GLY A 196 -0.39 -17.63 11.33
CA GLY A 196 -0.97 -17.92 10.03
C GLY A 196 -1.89 -19.14 10.07
N ASP A 197 -1.44 -20.23 10.69
CA ASP A 197 -2.24 -21.45 10.88
C ASP A 197 -3.50 -21.23 11.72
N PHE A 198 -3.39 -20.41 12.78
CA PHE A 198 -4.55 -20.05 13.58
C PHE A 198 -5.59 -19.27 12.74
N ILE A 199 -5.14 -18.24 12.02
CA ILE A 199 -5.99 -17.43 11.15
C ILE A 199 -6.61 -18.29 10.04
N SER A 200 -5.80 -19.16 9.40
CA SER A 200 -6.29 -20.10 8.37
C SER A 200 -7.46 -20.92 8.87
N LYS A 201 -7.29 -21.58 10.01
CA LYS A 201 -8.33 -22.46 10.60
C LYS A 201 -9.59 -21.71 10.99
N GLN A 202 -9.44 -20.55 11.62
CA GLN A 202 -10.59 -19.84 12.21
C GLN A 202 -11.42 -19.08 11.18
N PHE A 203 -10.80 -18.53 10.13
CA PHE A 203 -11.46 -17.58 9.25
C PHE A 203 -11.58 -18.02 7.79
N TYR A 204 -10.77 -18.98 7.34
CA TYR A 204 -10.78 -19.41 5.94
C TYR A 204 -11.24 -20.86 5.78
N GLU A 205 -10.65 -21.80 6.49
CA GLU A 205 -11.00 -23.21 6.36
C GLU A 205 -12.41 -23.51 6.87
N SER A 206 -12.81 -22.91 8.01
CA SER A 206 -14.15 -23.05 8.58
C SER A 206 -15.27 -22.61 7.62
N GLU A 207 -14.94 -21.75 6.66
CA GLU A 207 -15.86 -21.21 5.67
C GLU A 207 -15.70 -21.84 4.27
N GLY A 208 -14.89 -22.90 4.17
CA GLY A 208 -14.66 -23.61 2.92
C GLY A 208 -13.90 -22.82 1.86
N LEU A 209 -13.14 -21.79 2.27
CA LEU A 209 -12.37 -20.95 1.35
C LEU A 209 -11.01 -21.57 0.98
N GLY A 210 -10.55 -22.58 1.72
CA GLY A 210 -9.26 -23.23 1.53
C GLY A 210 -8.26 -22.92 2.63
N LEU A 211 -7.07 -23.48 2.49
CA LEU A 211 -5.95 -23.31 3.43
C LEU A 211 -5.15 -22.05 3.08
N LEU A 212 -4.72 -21.35 4.12
CA LEU A 212 -3.75 -20.26 3.99
C LEU A 212 -2.35 -20.77 4.39
N HIS A 213 -1.42 -20.74 3.47
CA HIS A 213 -0.06 -21.19 3.67
C HIS A 213 0.86 -20.07 4.13
N SER A 214 1.89 -20.39 4.93
CA SER A 214 2.91 -19.43 5.31
C SER A 214 4.11 -19.54 4.36
N GLY A 215 4.42 -18.46 3.63
CA GLY A 215 5.52 -18.38 2.69
C GLY A 215 6.87 -18.02 3.33
N ARG A 216 6.89 -17.72 4.65
CA ARG A 216 8.11 -17.43 5.41
C ARG A 216 8.26 -18.42 6.58
N PRO A 217 9.47 -18.92 6.83
CA PRO A 217 9.71 -19.82 7.95
C PRO A 217 9.72 -19.07 9.29
N ALA A 218 9.49 -19.80 10.40
CA ALA A 218 9.44 -19.23 11.74
C ALA A 218 10.71 -18.48 12.14
N GLN A 219 11.86 -18.87 11.61
CA GLN A 219 13.17 -18.24 11.85
C GLN A 219 13.24 -16.77 11.41
N ASP A 220 12.43 -16.37 10.43
CA ASP A 220 12.37 -14.99 9.95
C ASP A 220 11.70 -14.02 10.93
N PHE A 221 11.04 -14.57 11.97
CA PHE A 221 10.27 -13.81 12.96
C PHE A 221 10.90 -13.86 14.36
N VAL A 222 12.19 -14.21 14.45
CA VAL A 222 12.92 -14.21 15.72
C VAL A 222 13.07 -12.78 16.24
N HIS A 223 12.77 -12.59 17.51
CA HIS A 223 12.95 -11.31 18.21
C HIS A 223 13.68 -11.50 19.55
N THR A 224 14.23 -10.42 20.07
CA THR A 224 15.00 -10.42 21.32
C THR A 224 14.28 -9.72 22.49
N ILE A 225 12.96 -9.58 22.42
CA ILE A 225 12.17 -8.92 23.46
C ILE A 225 12.33 -9.70 24.77
N PRO A 226 12.83 -9.07 25.86
CA PRO A 226 13.07 -9.74 27.13
C PRO A 226 11.80 -10.40 27.68
N GLY A 227 11.91 -11.65 28.14
CA GLY A 227 10.76 -12.42 28.66
C GLY A 227 9.83 -13.04 27.62
N TYR A 228 9.97 -12.66 26.34
CA TYR A 228 9.10 -13.15 25.25
C TYR A 228 9.85 -13.87 24.13
N GLN A 229 11.14 -14.20 24.33
CA GLN A 229 11.95 -14.90 23.34
C GLN A 229 11.27 -16.17 22.84
N GLY A 230 11.20 -16.34 21.53
CA GLY A 230 10.59 -17.52 20.89
C GLY A 230 9.07 -17.61 20.99
N LYS A 231 8.38 -16.57 21.48
CA LYS A 231 6.91 -16.52 21.50
C LYS A 231 6.42 -15.68 20.32
N CYS A 232 5.57 -16.24 19.50
CA CYS A 232 4.97 -15.52 18.36
C CYS A 232 3.76 -14.66 18.74
N ALA A 233 3.20 -14.88 19.94
CA ALA A 233 2.13 -14.09 20.52
C ALA A 233 2.22 -14.12 22.04
N ALA A 234 1.82 -13.05 22.69
CA ALA A 234 1.68 -12.96 24.14
C ALA A 234 0.47 -12.10 24.48
N TRP A 235 -0.19 -12.44 25.57
CA TRP A 235 -1.25 -11.62 26.16
C TRP A 235 -0.72 -11.04 27.45
N LEU A 236 -0.63 -9.71 27.53
CA LEU A 236 -0.25 -9.00 28.73
C LEU A 236 -1.50 -8.41 29.36
N ASP A 237 -1.90 -8.98 30.50
CA ASP A 237 -3.00 -8.43 31.29
C ASP A 237 -2.50 -7.27 32.16
N VAL A 238 -3.10 -6.11 31.98
CA VAL A 238 -2.81 -4.91 32.80
C VAL A 238 -4.07 -4.61 33.62
N PRO A 239 -4.07 -4.95 34.94
CA PRO A 239 -5.23 -4.80 35.79
C PRO A 239 -5.72 -3.35 35.88
N LEU A 240 -7.05 -3.16 36.06
CA LEU A 240 -7.65 -1.82 36.20
C LEU A 240 -7.14 -1.06 37.41
N GLN A 241 -6.69 -1.76 38.46
CA GLN A 241 -6.07 -1.15 39.64
C GLN A 241 -4.79 -0.38 39.35
N ASP A 242 -4.04 -0.76 38.28
CA ASP A 242 -2.80 -0.10 37.88
C ASP A 242 -3.05 1.24 37.16
N GLY A 243 -4.29 1.52 36.83
CA GLY A 243 -4.73 2.79 36.24
C GLY A 243 -5.92 2.63 35.31
N LYS A 244 -6.88 3.53 35.44
CA LYS A 244 -8.03 3.62 34.55
C LYS A 244 -7.71 4.39 33.28
N GLU A 245 -8.43 4.13 32.23
CA GLU A 245 -8.39 4.93 31.02
C GLU A 245 -8.89 6.37 31.26
N LYS A 246 -8.33 7.33 30.53
CA LYS A 246 -8.74 8.72 30.53
C LYS A 246 -9.20 9.10 29.13
N PHE A 247 -10.32 9.80 29.05
CA PHE A 247 -10.77 10.38 27.79
C PHE A 247 -9.96 11.62 27.47
N LEU A 248 -9.23 11.59 26.36
CA LEU A 248 -8.54 12.72 25.77
C LEU A 248 -9.03 12.87 24.34
N LYS A 249 -9.59 14.06 23.99
CA LYS A 249 -10.00 14.23 22.59
C LYS A 249 -8.79 14.08 21.65
N PRO A 250 -8.87 13.23 20.62
CA PRO A 250 -10.06 12.55 20.08
C PRO A 250 -10.31 11.11 20.58
N GLY A 251 -9.69 10.61 21.63
CA GLY A 251 -9.79 9.21 22.03
C GLY A 251 -9.57 8.95 23.50
N TYR A 252 -9.15 7.73 23.82
CA TYR A 252 -8.85 7.29 25.17
C TYR A 252 -7.35 6.98 25.31
N GLU A 253 -6.80 7.28 26.49
CA GLU A 253 -5.42 6.94 26.88
C GLU A 253 -5.45 6.09 28.14
N ARG A 254 -4.66 5.02 28.14
CA ARG A 254 -4.40 4.23 29.34
C ARG A 254 -2.88 4.13 29.58
N ARG A 255 -2.37 4.99 30.44
CA ARG A 255 -0.94 5.11 30.72
C ARG A 255 -0.31 3.84 31.29
N ALA A 256 -1.09 3.07 32.09
CA ALA A 256 -0.62 1.80 32.63
C ALA A 256 -0.27 0.78 31.54
N GLU A 257 -1.05 0.70 30.47
CA GLU A 257 -0.74 -0.16 29.33
C GLU A 257 0.48 0.30 28.57
N ALA A 258 0.60 1.62 28.34
CA ALA A 258 1.78 2.18 27.67
C ALA A 258 3.08 1.90 28.44
N ILE A 259 3.06 1.98 29.77
CA ILE A 259 4.22 1.65 30.62
C ILE A 259 4.52 0.15 30.59
N ALA A 260 3.49 -0.69 30.55
CA ALA A 260 3.67 -2.15 30.54
C ALA A 260 4.23 -2.68 29.19
N ILE A 261 4.07 -1.90 28.10
CA ILE A 261 4.57 -2.24 26.75
C ILE A 261 5.98 -1.70 26.52
N ALA A 262 6.36 -0.57 27.17
CA ALA A 262 7.65 0.08 27.03
C ALA A 262 8.78 -0.70 27.70
#